data_2a32786966901f8667671ac9284effa7
#
_entry.id   2a32786966901f8667671ac9284effa7
#
_cell.length_a   1.000
_cell.length_b   1.000
_cell.length_c   1.000
_cell.angle_alpha   90.00
_cell.angle_beta   90.00
_cell.angle_gamma   90.00
#
_symmetry.space_group_name_H-M   'P 1'
#
loop_
_entity.id
_entity.type
_entity.pdbx_description
1 polymer ?
#
loop_
_entity_poly.entity_id
_entity_poly.type
_entity_poly.pdbx_seq_one_letter_code
_entity_poly.pdbx_strand_id
1 'polypeptide(L)'
;MAKQFIATTLMDGYADGPHVTEVQTGIANQGLYGPDDYVLDEGKKAEAQILTNNSVRVFDATFVIQGRRDVMAANAYADVTIANGEQGMYRNDIIVRKYEKDEMKEIENTSFDVIKGTPSSGVATDPEIPTGDIRTGATMHNMALYRVKLEGLNIVALEPMFKVLYNMADIKKELESLNGKSIIENGTSGFNHYIKYANGLLVQWGLVSIGYTDGYGPITYPVPFSGTIKDYVLITQASYSGGGVSAIVTAQKIAMNRGYAYARLVDGSKVDTHDADWFAIGQWK
;
A
#
# COMPACT_ATOMS: atom_id res chain seq x y z
N MET A 1 -2.66 -4.75 -39.85
CA MET A 1 -1.33 -5.25 -40.33
C MET A 1 -0.30 -4.83 -39.29
N ALA A 2 0.53 -5.73 -38.80
CA ALA A 2 1.63 -5.37 -37.93
C ALA A 2 2.63 -4.51 -38.73
N LYS A 3 2.95 -3.31 -38.25
CA LYS A 3 3.98 -2.47 -38.86
C LYS A 3 5.34 -3.07 -38.57
N GLN A 4 6.24 -3.04 -39.56
CA GLN A 4 7.61 -3.44 -39.39
C GLN A 4 8.24 -2.59 -38.28
N PHE A 5 8.94 -3.23 -37.35
CA PHE A 5 9.67 -2.57 -36.28
C PHE A 5 10.85 -1.77 -36.88
N ILE A 6 10.87 -0.49 -36.63
CA ILE A 6 12.01 0.37 -36.91
C ILE A 6 12.65 0.66 -35.53
N ALA A 7 13.87 0.16 -35.32
CA ALA A 7 14.58 0.42 -34.09
C ALA A 7 14.94 1.91 -34.01
N THR A 8 14.50 2.56 -32.93
CA THR A 8 15.02 3.86 -32.54
C THR A 8 15.68 3.70 -31.19
N THR A 9 16.90 4.16 -31.05
CA THR A 9 17.63 4.13 -29.79
C THR A 9 17.93 5.54 -29.32
N LEU A 10 17.88 5.75 -28.00
CA LEU A 10 18.28 7.01 -27.39
C LEU A 10 19.80 7.27 -27.50
N MET A 11 20.57 6.27 -27.93
CA MET A 11 22.03 6.31 -27.99
C MET A 11 22.59 6.65 -29.38
N ASP A 12 21.78 6.46 -30.42
CA ASP A 12 22.17 6.78 -31.77
C ASP A 12 21.75 8.19 -32.16
N GLY A 13 22.70 9.06 -32.42
CA GLY A 13 22.42 10.40 -32.97
C GLY A 13 22.14 10.32 -34.46
N TYR A 14 21.03 10.96 -34.87
CA TYR A 14 20.75 11.24 -36.28
C TYR A 14 21.19 12.66 -36.61
N ALA A 15 21.89 12.83 -37.73
CA ALA A 15 22.40 14.14 -38.14
C ALA A 15 21.26 15.13 -38.53
N ASP A 16 20.08 14.63 -38.93
CA ASP A 16 19.06 15.43 -39.60
C ASP A 16 17.65 15.27 -38.98
N GLY A 17 17.49 15.35 -37.65
CA GLY A 17 16.14 15.33 -37.06
C GLY A 17 16.12 15.15 -35.54
N PRO A 18 14.93 15.20 -34.91
CA PRO A 18 14.80 14.95 -33.48
C PRO A 18 15.10 13.50 -33.17
N HIS A 19 16.05 13.26 -32.25
CA HIS A 19 16.49 11.93 -31.85
C HIS A 19 15.41 11.14 -31.09
N VAL A 20 14.57 11.85 -30.35
CA VAL A 20 13.50 11.26 -29.50
C VAL A 20 12.25 12.08 -29.65
N THR A 21 11.14 11.45 -29.95
CA THR A 21 9.85 12.10 -30.02
C THR A 21 9.17 12.12 -28.64
N GLU A 22 8.20 13.02 -28.47
CA GLU A 22 7.33 13.09 -27.28
C GLU A 22 6.61 11.75 -27.04
N VAL A 23 6.23 11.04 -28.11
CA VAL A 23 5.59 9.71 -28.03
C VAL A 23 6.54 8.68 -27.42
N GLN A 24 7.81 8.65 -27.90
CA GLN A 24 8.83 7.72 -27.37
C GLN A 24 9.15 8.03 -25.91
N THR A 25 9.27 9.31 -25.55
CA THR A 25 9.47 9.74 -24.17
C THR A 25 8.28 9.34 -23.29
N GLY A 26 7.06 9.52 -23.78
CA GLY A 26 5.85 9.10 -23.08
C GLY A 26 5.80 7.60 -22.81
N ILE A 27 6.15 6.77 -23.80
CA ILE A 27 6.22 5.30 -23.64
C ILE A 27 7.30 4.91 -22.61
N ALA A 28 8.47 5.54 -22.65
CA ALA A 28 9.53 5.28 -21.68
C ALA A 28 9.09 5.66 -20.25
N ASN A 29 8.41 6.79 -20.09
CA ASN A 29 7.84 7.22 -18.82
C ASN A 29 6.77 6.26 -18.30
N GLN A 30 5.89 5.73 -19.19
CA GLN A 30 4.94 4.69 -18.78
C GLN A 30 5.62 3.42 -18.27
N GLY A 31 6.77 3.06 -18.84
CA GLY A 31 7.60 1.96 -18.36
C GLY A 31 8.19 2.20 -16.95
N LEU A 32 8.41 3.47 -16.57
CA LEU A 32 8.94 3.85 -15.26
C LEU A 32 7.85 4.08 -14.21
N TYR A 33 6.79 4.79 -14.58
CA TYR A 33 5.76 5.26 -13.64
C TYR A 33 4.47 4.44 -13.68
N GLY A 34 4.27 3.67 -14.72
CA GLY A 34 2.99 3.00 -15.00
C GLY A 34 2.14 3.74 -16.03
N PRO A 35 1.07 3.12 -16.53
CA PRO A 35 0.26 3.64 -17.65
C PRO A 35 -0.79 4.68 -17.25
N ASP A 36 -1.06 4.83 -15.96
CA ASP A 36 -2.12 5.69 -15.42
C ASP A 36 -1.66 7.16 -15.29
N ASP A 37 -2.50 7.96 -14.65
CA ASP A 37 -2.23 9.34 -14.28
C ASP A 37 -1.72 9.43 -12.85
N TYR A 38 -0.67 10.24 -12.61
CA TYR A 38 -0.05 10.38 -11.30
C TYR A 38 0.36 11.83 -11.01
N VAL A 39 0.37 12.19 -9.73
CA VAL A 39 1.14 13.32 -9.21
C VAL A 39 2.43 12.74 -8.61
N LEU A 40 3.59 13.28 -8.96
CA LEU A 40 4.85 12.83 -8.38
C LEU A 40 5.02 13.38 -6.96
N ASP A 41 5.73 12.61 -6.13
CA ASP A 41 6.02 12.99 -4.75
C ASP A 41 7.16 14.02 -4.70
N GLU A 42 6.82 15.25 -5.11
CA GLU A 42 7.72 16.40 -5.08
C GLU A 42 6.91 17.71 -4.98
N GLY A 43 7.55 18.82 -4.60
CA GLY A 43 6.91 20.11 -4.42
C GLY A 43 5.75 20.08 -3.44
N LYS A 44 4.68 20.77 -3.78
CA LYS A 44 3.43 20.79 -3.00
C LYS A 44 2.45 19.66 -3.37
N LYS A 45 2.82 18.77 -4.29
CA LYS A 45 2.03 17.60 -4.70
C LYS A 45 0.61 17.95 -5.12
N ALA A 46 0.43 19.07 -5.81
CA ALA A 46 -0.86 19.61 -6.20
C ALA A 46 -1.83 19.87 -5.03
N GLU A 47 -1.34 20.12 -3.81
CA GLU A 47 -2.22 20.56 -2.71
C GLU A 47 -3.17 21.64 -3.17
N ALA A 48 -4.40 21.64 -2.66
CA ALA A 48 -5.39 22.64 -3.06
C ALA A 48 -6.02 23.33 -1.85
N GLN A 49 -6.35 24.59 -2.03
CA GLN A 49 -6.97 25.46 -1.02
C GLN A 49 -8.19 26.18 -1.59
N ILE A 50 -9.30 26.20 -0.88
CA ILE A 50 -10.44 27.04 -1.17
C ILE A 50 -10.06 28.50 -0.84
N LEU A 51 -10.08 29.38 -1.83
CA LEU A 51 -9.86 30.81 -1.64
C LEU A 51 -11.15 31.56 -1.40
N THR A 52 -12.16 31.26 -2.19
CA THR A 52 -13.50 31.84 -2.11
C THR A 52 -14.54 30.78 -2.46
N ASN A 53 -15.84 31.13 -2.42
CA ASN A 53 -16.91 30.20 -2.84
C ASN A 53 -16.92 29.85 -4.33
N ASN A 54 -16.06 30.45 -5.13
CA ASN A 54 -15.93 30.16 -6.55
C ASN A 54 -14.49 30.11 -7.06
N SER A 55 -13.52 29.97 -6.16
CA SER A 55 -12.10 29.89 -6.54
C SER A 55 -11.34 28.90 -5.66
N VAL A 56 -10.58 28.05 -6.32
CA VAL A 56 -9.69 27.05 -5.70
C VAL A 56 -8.28 27.27 -6.21
N ARG A 57 -7.31 27.37 -5.31
CA ARG A 57 -5.88 27.42 -5.66
C ARG A 57 -5.32 26.01 -5.64
N VAL A 58 -4.62 25.62 -6.70
CA VAL A 58 -3.82 24.40 -6.78
C VAL A 58 -2.35 24.80 -6.83
N PHE A 59 -1.54 24.22 -5.94
CA PHE A 59 -0.11 24.51 -5.82
C PHE A 59 0.73 23.63 -6.75
N ASP A 60 2.01 23.96 -6.81
CA ASP A 60 2.99 23.29 -7.67
C ASP A 60 3.06 21.78 -7.51
N ALA A 61 3.27 21.11 -8.62
CA ALA A 61 3.42 19.67 -8.73
C ALA A 61 4.02 19.29 -10.09
N THR A 62 4.51 18.08 -10.17
CA THR A 62 4.76 17.40 -11.44
C THR A 62 3.65 16.37 -11.68
N PHE A 63 2.93 16.53 -12.79
CA PHE A 63 1.91 15.61 -13.25
C PHE A 63 2.51 14.63 -14.27
N VAL A 64 2.08 13.39 -14.23
CA VAL A 64 2.35 12.37 -15.26
C VAL A 64 0.99 11.96 -15.81
N ILE A 65 0.70 12.35 -17.03
CA ILE A 65 -0.57 12.10 -17.72
C ILE A 65 -0.30 11.05 -18.78
N GLN A 66 -0.60 9.78 -18.50
CA GLN A 66 -0.30 8.65 -19.36
C GLN A 66 1.14 8.69 -19.94
N GLY A 67 2.11 9.02 -19.09
CA GLY A 67 3.52 9.12 -19.43
C GLY A 67 3.98 10.50 -19.93
N ARG A 68 3.09 11.44 -20.23
CA ARG A 68 3.46 12.84 -20.51
C ARG A 68 3.74 13.56 -19.20
N ARG A 69 4.95 14.10 -19.04
CA ARG A 69 5.31 14.89 -17.85
C ARG A 69 4.99 16.35 -18.06
N ASP A 70 4.30 16.92 -17.10
CA ASP A 70 3.89 18.30 -17.05
C ASP A 70 4.29 18.90 -15.69
N VAL A 71 5.15 19.89 -15.70
CA VAL A 71 5.81 20.41 -14.50
C VAL A 71 5.35 21.84 -14.23
N MET A 72 4.76 22.07 -13.06
CA MET A 72 4.61 23.41 -12.52
C MET A 72 5.90 23.82 -11.80
N ALA A 73 6.38 25.03 -12.08
CA ALA A 73 7.58 25.53 -11.42
C ALA A 73 7.42 25.60 -9.90
N ALA A 74 8.50 25.38 -9.16
CA ALA A 74 8.49 25.43 -7.70
C ALA A 74 7.89 26.75 -7.17
N ASN A 75 6.98 26.65 -6.20
CA ASN A 75 6.18 27.74 -5.62
C ASN A 75 5.19 28.40 -6.60
N ALA A 76 4.97 27.85 -7.79
CA ALA A 76 3.89 28.28 -8.67
C ALA A 76 2.52 27.82 -8.11
N TYR A 77 1.48 28.43 -8.61
CA TYR A 77 0.10 28.02 -8.32
C TYR A 77 -0.80 28.38 -9.50
N ALA A 78 -1.96 27.76 -9.53
CA ALA A 78 -3.03 28.10 -10.45
C ALA A 78 -4.32 28.35 -9.65
N ASP A 79 -4.98 29.47 -9.91
CA ASP A 79 -6.31 29.76 -9.36
C ASP A 79 -7.36 29.29 -10.36
N VAL A 80 -8.11 28.29 -9.96
CA VAL A 80 -9.15 27.64 -10.78
C VAL A 80 -10.51 28.22 -10.40
N THR A 81 -11.22 28.77 -11.38
CA THR A 81 -12.55 29.33 -11.16
C THR A 81 -13.61 28.24 -11.23
N ILE A 82 -14.41 28.15 -10.19
CA ILE A 82 -15.55 27.23 -10.09
C ILE A 82 -16.83 28.04 -10.36
N ALA A 83 -17.70 27.52 -11.21
CA ALA A 83 -19.00 28.16 -11.43
C ALA A 83 -19.82 28.20 -10.13
N ASN A 84 -20.46 29.34 -9.84
CA ASN A 84 -21.25 29.47 -8.64
C ASN A 84 -22.30 28.35 -8.54
N GLY A 85 -22.54 27.91 -7.31
CA GLY A 85 -23.60 26.95 -7.02
C GLY A 85 -25.00 27.62 -7.07
N GLU A 86 -26.01 26.86 -6.77
CA GLU A 86 -27.42 27.29 -6.77
C GLU A 86 -28.02 27.08 -5.37
N GLN A 87 -28.77 28.07 -4.88
CA GLN A 87 -29.35 28.00 -3.53
C GLN A 87 -30.25 26.76 -3.38
N GLY A 88 -30.03 25.99 -2.31
CA GLY A 88 -30.80 24.77 -2.03
C GLY A 88 -30.43 23.56 -2.89
N MET A 89 -29.37 23.65 -3.69
CA MET A 89 -28.90 22.56 -4.56
C MET A 89 -27.50 22.07 -4.15
N TYR A 90 -27.22 20.82 -4.45
CA TYR A 90 -25.91 20.17 -4.30
C TYR A 90 -25.30 19.89 -5.67
N ARG A 91 -24.00 20.08 -5.83
CA ARG A 91 -23.30 19.78 -7.09
C ARG A 91 -21.87 19.34 -6.81
N ASN A 92 -21.39 18.35 -7.55
CA ASN A 92 -19.98 18.01 -7.63
C ASN A 92 -19.39 18.51 -8.95
N ASP A 93 -18.37 19.36 -8.89
CA ASP A 93 -17.55 19.73 -10.05
C ASP A 93 -16.19 19.01 -9.94
N ILE A 94 -15.55 18.71 -11.06
CA ILE A 94 -14.24 18.05 -11.06
C ILE A 94 -13.21 19.01 -11.65
N ILE A 95 -12.19 19.40 -10.85
CA ILE A 95 -10.99 20.04 -11.37
C ILE A 95 -10.15 18.98 -12.03
N VAL A 96 -9.74 19.22 -13.26
CA VAL A 96 -8.90 18.32 -14.06
C VAL A 96 -7.62 18.99 -14.52
N ARG A 97 -6.56 18.21 -14.72
CA ARG A 97 -5.43 18.58 -15.56
C ARG A 97 -5.71 18.03 -16.94
N LYS A 98 -6.05 18.91 -17.85
CA LYS A 98 -6.45 18.58 -19.23
C LYS A 98 -5.23 18.53 -20.12
N TYR A 99 -5.05 17.44 -20.84
CA TYR A 99 -4.11 17.30 -21.94
C TYR A 99 -4.83 17.53 -23.27
N GLU A 100 -4.24 18.31 -24.15
CA GLU A 100 -4.72 18.53 -25.51
C GLU A 100 -3.55 18.53 -26.50
N LYS A 101 -3.75 17.91 -27.66
CA LYS A 101 -2.83 17.95 -28.79
C LYS A 101 -3.48 18.67 -29.97
N ASP A 102 -2.86 19.75 -30.43
CA ASP A 102 -3.19 20.39 -31.71
C ASP A 102 -2.57 19.58 -32.84
N GLU A 103 -3.38 18.84 -33.57
CA GLU A 103 -2.91 17.96 -34.66
C GLU A 103 -2.29 18.72 -35.83
N MET A 104 -2.74 19.98 -36.08
CA MET A 104 -2.21 20.76 -37.18
C MET A 104 -0.84 21.35 -36.87
N LYS A 105 -0.60 21.69 -35.62
CA LYS A 105 0.68 22.25 -35.15
C LYS A 105 1.60 21.23 -34.53
N GLU A 106 1.10 20.04 -34.27
CA GLU A 106 1.77 18.96 -33.52
C GLU A 106 2.25 19.40 -32.13
N ILE A 107 1.49 20.31 -31.47
CA ILE A 107 1.82 20.83 -30.15
C ILE A 107 0.95 20.17 -29.11
N GLU A 108 1.59 19.61 -28.08
CA GLU A 108 0.93 19.11 -26.87
C GLU A 108 0.89 20.20 -25.80
N ASN A 109 -0.25 20.43 -25.18
CA ASN A 109 -0.46 21.41 -24.13
C ASN A 109 -1.21 20.79 -22.95
N THR A 110 -1.05 21.40 -21.78
CA THR A 110 -1.84 21.08 -20.60
C THR A 110 -2.42 22.34 -19.98
N SER A 111 -3.61 22.22 -19.42
CA SER A 111 -4.29 23.32 -18.72
C SER A 111 -5.07 22.80 -17.52
N PHE A 112 -5.40 23.70 -16.58
CA PHE A 112 -6.44 23.39 -15.59
C PHE A 112 -7.80 23.68 -16.20
N ASP A 113 -8.74 22.76 -16.03
CA ASP A 113 -10.12 22.92 -16.47
C ASP A 113 -11.08 22.39 -15.41
N VAL A 114 -12.37 22.70 -15.54
CA VAL A 114 -13.41 22.26 -14.61
C VAL A 114 -14.54 21.60 -15.38
N ILE A 115 -14.77 20.35 -15.07
CA ILE A 115 -15.94 19.61 -15.55
C ILE A 115 -17.09 19.88 -14.58
N LYS A 116 -18.04 20.72 -15.01
CA LYS A 116 -19.18 21.10 -14.19
C LYS A 116 -20.18 19.96 -14.09
N GLY A 117 -20.59 19.63 -12.87
CA GLY A 117 -21.65 18.67 -12.61
C GLY A 117 -23.05 19.24 -12.77
N THR A 118 -24.03 18.38 -12.61
CA THR A 118 -25.45 18.75 -12.66
C THR A 118 -25.96 19.05 -11.26
N PRO A 119 -26.59 20.23 -11.01
CA PRO A 119 -27.20 20.53 -9.73
C PRO A 119 -28.33 19.54 -9.38
N SER A 120 -28.42 19.15 -8.11
CA SER A 120 -29.42 18.24 -7.59
C SER A 120 -29.99 18.75 -6.26
N SER A 121 -31.29 18.59 -6.03
CA SER A 121 -31.89 18.90 -4.73
C SER A 121 -31.66 17.76 -3.68
N GLY A 122 -31.09 16.65 -4.10
CA GLY A 122 -30.70 15.51 -3.27
C GLY A 122 -29.19 15.30 -3.24
N VAL A 123 -28.73 14.07 -3.41
CA VAL A 123 -27.32 13.74 -3.46
C VAL A 123 -26.71 14.19 -4.78
N ALA A 124 -25.59 14.92 -4.73
CA ALA A 124 -24.82 15.27 -5.92
C ALA A 124 -24.10 14.02 -6.48
N THR A 125 -24.06 13.90 -7.79
CA THR A 125 -23.27 12.88 -8.51
C THR A 125 -22.12 13.54 -9.23
N ASP A 126 -21.04 12.79 -9.42
CA ASP A 126 -19.91 13.27 -10.21
C ASP A 126 -20.29 13.33 -11.70
N PRO A 127 -19.83 14.37 -12.43
CA PRO A 127 -19.94 14.38 -13.88
C PRO A 127 -19.06 13.30 -14.51
N GLU A 128 -19.43 12.86 -15.71
CA GLU A 128 -18.56 12.00 -16.52
C GLU A 128 -17.31 12.77 -16.93
N ILE A 129 -16.13 12.14 -16.76
CA ILE A 129 -14.83 12.73 -17.11
C ILE A 129 -14.43 12.18 -18.49
N PRO A 130 -14.43 13.01 -19.54
CA PRO A 130 -13.96 12.57 -20.86
C PRO A 130 -12.49 12.18 -20.81
N THR A 131 -12.15 10.98 -21.21
CA THR A 131 -10.79 10.45 -21.24
C THR A 131 -10.47 9.88 -22.62
N GLY A 132 -9.15 9.84 -22.94
CA GLY A 132 -8.66 9.21 -24.17
C GLY A 132 -7.35 8.48 -23.89
N ASP A 133 -7.00 7.53 -24.75
CA ASP A 133 -5.70 6.86 -24.67
C ASP A 133 -4.69 7.62 -25.57
N ILE A 134 -3.82 8.40 -24.93
CA ILE A 134 -2.80 9.23 -25.61
C ILE A 134 -1.81 8.33 -26.37
N ARG A 135 -1.55 7.12 -25.89
CA ARG A 135 -0.63 6.18 -26.54
C ARG A 135 -1.16 5.72 -27.90
N THR A 136 -2.47 5.61 -28.04
CA THR A 136 -3.12 5.20 -29.28
C THR A 136 -3.50 6.38 -30.17
N GLY A 137 -3.17 7.62 -29.77
CA GLY A 137 -3.33 8.83 -30.58
C GLY A 137 -4.51 9.70 -30.18
N ALA A 138 -5.08 9.52 -29.01
CA ALA A 138 -6.08 10.46 -28.50
C ALA A 138 -5.49 11.86 -28.37
N THR A 139 -6.22 12.86 -28.85
CA THR A 139 -5.82 14.28 -28.82
C THR A 139 -6.28 15.00 -27.57
N MET A 140 -7.05 14.34 -26.70
CA MET A 140 -7.55 14.90 -25.46
C MET A 140 -7.62 13.83 -24.39
N HIS A 141 -7.21 14.21 -23.16
CA HIS A 141 -7.38 13.40 -21.96
C HIS A 141 -7.50 14.31 -20.74
N ASN A 142 -8.33 13.91 -19.75
CA ASN A 142 -8.48 14.64 -18.50
C ASN A 142 -8.04 13.75 -17.33
N MET A 143 -6.99 14.19 -16.64
CA MET A 143 -6.58 13.65 -15.35
C MET A 143 -7.41 14.32 -14.24
N ALA A 144 -8.20 13.56 -13.51
CA ALA A 144 -8.98 14.06 -12.39
C ALA A 144 -8.05 14.49 -11.24
N LEU A 145 -8.21 15.71 -10.73
CA LEU A 145 -7.44 16.22 -9.60
C LEU A 145 -8.28 16.34 -8.33
N TYR A 146 -9.37 17.06 -8.37
CA TYR A 146 -10.21 17.30 -7.19
C TYR A 146 -11.69 17.24 -7.50
N ARG A 147 -12.43 16.53 -6.66
CA ARG A 147 -13.87 16.72 -6.56
C ARG A 147 -14.14 17.95 -5.71
N VAL A 148 -14.81 18.92 -6.28
CA VAL A 148 -15.26 20.16 -5.60
C VAL A 148 -16.71 19.96 -5.23
N LYS A 149 -17.01 19.85 -3.94
CA LYS A 149 -18.38 19.72 -3.44
C LYS A 149 -18.98 21.10 -3.17
N LEU A 150 -20.09 21.39 -3.82
CA LEU A 150 -20.85 22.62 -3.63
C LEU A 150 -22.17 22.32 -2.89
N GLU A 151 -22.45 23.14 -1.91
CA GLU A 151 -23.75 23.18 -1.20
C GLU A 151 -24.29 24.60 -1.24
N GLY A 152 -25.42 24.79 -1.88
CA GLY A 152 -25.94 26.12 -2.16
C GLY A 152 -24.93 26.93 -2.99
N LEU A 153 -24.53 28.07 -2.48
CA LEU A 153 -23.58 28.96 -3.15
C LEU A 153 -22.12 28.72 -2.77
N ASN A 154 -21.83 27.77 -1.86
CA ASN A 154 -20.51 27.63 -1.26
C ASN A 154 -19.82 26.34 -1.70
N ILE A 155 -18.49 26.39 -1.84
CA ILE A 155 -17.64 25.20 -1.86
C ILE A 155 -17.46 24.74 -0.42
N VAL A 156 -17.89 23.51 -0.12
CA VAL A 156 -17.84 22.93 1.23
C VAL A 156 -16.71 21.92 1.43
N ALA A 157 -16.22 21.30 0.36
CA ALA A 157 -15.11 20.37 0.43
C ALA A 157 -14.34 20.25 -0.89
N LEU A 158 -13.04 19.89 -0.77
CA LEU A 158 -12.18 19.44 -1.86
C LEU A 158 -11.71 18.03 -1.53
N GLU A 159 -11.99 17.09 -2.40
CA GLU A 159 -11.57 15.69 -2.24
C GLU A 159 -10.58 15.32 -3.34
N PRO A 160 -9.33 14.93 -3.01
CA PRO A 160 -8.36 14.51 -4.01
C PRO A 160 -8.81 13.23 -4.72
N MET A 161 -8.64 13.19 -6.04
CA MET A 161 -8.99 12.05 -6.90
C MET A 161 -7.77 11.43 -7.59
N PHE A 162 -6.59 12.01 -7.43
CA PHE A 162 -5.34 11.55 -8.02
C PHE A 162 -4.56 10.64 -7.08
N LYS A 163 -3.61 9.89 -7.64
CA LYS A 163 -2.65 9.08 -6.91
C LYS A 163 -1.31 9.83 -6.85
N VAL A 164 -0.72 9.93 -5.66
CA VAL A 164 0.68 10.36 -5.51
C VAL A 164 1.59 9.14 -5.72
N LEU A 165 2.51 9.24 -6.65
CA LEU A 165 3.51 8.20 -6.89
C LEU A 165 4.75 8.49 -6.05
N TYR A 166 5.03 7.63 -5.08
CA TYR A 166 6.17 7.75 -4.19
C TYR A 166 7.49 7.78 -4.95
N ASN A 167 8.42 8.62 -4.48
CA ASN A 167 9.77 8.63 -5.01
C ASN A 167 10.57 7.40 -4.55
N MET A 168 11.67 7.10 -5.23
CA MET A 168 12.48 5.90 -4.95
C MET A 168 13.07 5.89 -3.53
N ALA A 169 13.30 7.07 -2.92
CA ALA A 169 13.83 7.14 -1.55
C ALA A 169 12.79 6.70 -0.53
N ASP A 170 11.52 7.08 -0.74
CA ASP A 170 10.44 6.68 0.16
C ASP A 170 10.05 5.21 -0.05
N ILE A 171 10.04 4.72 -1.29
CA ILE A 171 9.89 3.28 -1.58
C ILE A 171 10.99 2.48 -0.88
N LYS A 172 12.25 2.95 -0.90
CA LYS A 172 13.36 2.29 -0.22
C LYS A 172 13.13 2.25 1.30
N LYS A 173 12.73 3.37 1.92
CA LYS A 173 12.43 3.41 3.36
C LYS A 173 11.29 2.44 3.74
N GLU A 174 10.23 2.40 2.93
CA GLU A 174 9.11 1.49 3.17
C GLU A 174 9.56 0.03 3.05
N LEU A 175 10.36 -0.30 2.04
CA LEU A 175 10.94 -1.63 1.87
C LEU A 175 11.86 -2.00 3.05
N GLU A 176 12.69 -1.09 3.53
CA GLU A 176 13.54 -1.29 4.73
C GLU A 176 12.68 -1.49 5.98
N SER A 177 11.59 -0.75 6.15
CA SER A 177 10.62 -0.94 7.23
C SER A 177 9.94 -2.31 7.20
N LEU A 178 9.59 -2.78 6.01
CA LEU A 178 8.99 -4.10 5.80
C LEU A 178 9.97 -5.23 6.04
N ASN A 179 11.26 -5.07 5.72
CA ASN A 179 12.30 -6.10 5.95
C ASN A 179 12.39 -6.52 7.41
N GLY A 180 12.21 -5.60 8.37
CA GLY A 180 12.17 -5.94 9.79
C GLY A 180 10.95 -6.76 10.22
N LYS A 181 9.87 -6.77 9.45
CA LYS A 181 8.61 -7.46 9.73
C LYS A 181 8.41 -8.69 8.85
N SER A 182 9.26 -8.90 7.87
CA SER A 182 9.11 -10.01 6.91
C SER A 182 9.34 -11.35 7.58
N ILE A 183 8.52 -12.33 7.25
CA ILE A 183 8.79 -13.73 7.54
C ILE A 183 9.92 -14.18 6.60
N ILE A 184 11.04 -14.61 7.17
CA ILE A 184 12.20 -15.05 6.39
C ILE A 184 12.28 -16.59 6.29
N GLU A 185 11.65 -17.27 7.24
CA GLU A 185 11.62 -18.72 7.27
C GLU A 185 10.42 -19.21 8.09
N ASN A 186 9.78 -20.24 7.65
CA ASN A 186 8.81 -21.00 8.43
C ASN A 186 8.98 -22.49 8.15
N GLY A 187 8.52 -23.31 9.08
CA GLY A 187 8.62 -24.75 8.91
C GLY A 187 7.89 -25.53 9.98
N THR A 188 7.93 -26.85 9.80
CA THR A 188 7.32 -27.82 10.72
C THR A 188 8.30 -28.92 11.07
N SER A 189 8.17 -29.47 12.29
CA SER A 189 8.88 -30.67 12.73
C SER A 189 7.90 -31.53 13.52
N GLY A 190 7.32 -32.55 12.88
CA GLY A 190 6.19 -33.28 13.41
C GLY A 190 4.97 -32.40 13.61
N PHE A 191 4.45 -32.34 14.84
CA PHE A 191 3.34 -31.43 15.21
C PHE A 191 3.81 -30.03 15.65
N ASN A 192 5.11 -29.76 15.58
CA ASN A 192 5.67 -28.49 16.00
C ASN A 192 5.93 -27.58 14.80
N HIS A 193 5.63 -26.31 14.94
CA HIS A 193 5.72 -25.29 13.91
C HIS A 193 6.60 -24.13 14.38
N TYR A 194 7.16 -23.39 13.43
CA TYR A 194 7.89 -22.16 13.73
C TYR A 194 7.78 -21.11 12.61
N ILE A 195 7.97 -19.87 13.00
CA ILE A 195 8.11 -18.71 12.11
C ILE A 195 9.28 -17.87 12.61
N LYS A 196 10.24 -17.58 11.73
CA LYS A 196 11.32 -16.61 11.93
C LYS A 196 11.02 -15.30 11.21
N TYR A 197 11.19 -14.22 11.91
CA TYR A 197 11.07 -12.87 11.35
C TYR A 197 12.45 -12.24 11.15
N ALA A 198 12.56 -11.35 10.16
CA ALA A 198 13.82 -10.69 9.81
C ALA A 198 14.42 -9.84 10.96
N ASN A 199 13.57 -9.32 11.85
CA ASN A 199 13.97 -8.58 13.05
C ASN A 199 14.55 -9.44 14.19
N GLY A 200 14.66 -10.76 13.98
CA GLY A 200 15.16 -11.69 14.99
C GLY A 200 14.07 -12.38 15.82
N LEU A 201 12.81 -11.98 15.69
CA LEU A 201 11.72 -12.64 16.42
C LEU A 201 11.53 -14.06 15.92
N LEU A 202 11.35 -14.98 16.87
CA LEU A 202 11.03 -16.39 16.66
C LEU A 202 9.74 -16.75 17.41
N VAL A 203 8.79 -17.27 16.68
CA VAL A 203 7.53 -17.79 17.22
C VAL A 203 7.45 -19.27 16.92
N GLN A 204 7.14 -20.07 17.94
CA GLN A 204 7.04 -21.54 17.81
C GLN A 204 5.85 -22.05 18.60
N TRP A 205 5.21 -23.09 18.11
CA TRP A 205 4.08 -23.75 18.78
C TRP A 205 3.96 -25.21 18.35
N GLY A 206 3.21 -25.95 19.10
CA GLY A 206 2.98 -27.36 18.80
C GLY A 206 2.24 -28.11 19.88
N LEU A 207 2.27 -29.41 19.75
CA LEU A 207 1.65 -30.35 20.68
C LEU A 207 2.73 -31.15 21.41
N VAL A 208 2.50 -31.44 22.69
CA VAL A 208 3.35 -32.34 23.49
C VAL A 208 2.49 -33.32 24.27
N SER A 209 2.86 -34.60 24.24
CA SER A 209 2.21 -35.62 25.06
C SER A 209 2.91 -35.71 26.41
N ILE A 210 2.13 -35.63 27.48
CA ILE A 210 2.57 -35.72 28.85
C ILE A 210 2.40 -37.17 29.32
N GLY A 211 3.50 -37.82 29.69
CA GLY A 211 3.50 -39.22 30.05
C GLY A 211 2.93 -39.48 31.44
N TYR A 212 2.29 -40.65 31.58
CA TYR A 212 1.66 -41.14 32.81
C TYR A 212 2.63 -41.29 33.99
N THR A 213 3.83 -41.79 33.74
CA THR A 213 4.77 -42.17 34.81
C THR A 213 5.41 -40.98 35.48
N ASP A 214 5.72 -39.94 34.73
CA ASP A 214 6.53 -38.81 35.20
C ASP A 214 5.71 -37.52 35.37
N GLY A 215 4.53 -37.46 34.74
CA GLY A 215 3.63 -36.29 34.76
C GLY A 215 4.21 -35.07 34.08
N TYR A 216 5.14 -35.27 33.12
CA TYR A 216 5.67 -34.25 32.28
C TYR A 216 5.89 -34.76 30.85
N GLY A 217 5.90 -33.81 29.89
CA GLY A 217 6.20 -34.05 28.49
C GLY A 217 7.34 -33.14 28.01
N PRO A 218 8.37 -33.68 27.34
CA PRO A 218 9.45 -32.86 26.81
C PRO A 218 9.00 -32.12 25.57
N ILE A 219 9.18 -30.79 25.57
CA ILE A 219 8.99 -29.90 24.41
C ILE A 219 10.34 -29.72 23.75
N THR A 220 10.49 -30.19 22.51
CA THR A 220 11.66 -29.88 21.67
C THR A 220 11.30 -28.76 20.68
N TYR A 221 12.01 -27.66 20.77
CA TYR A 221 11.78 -26.55 19.85
C TYR A 221 12.34 -26.85 18.46
N PRO A 222 11.59 -26.66 17.38
CA PRO A 222 12.10 -26.80 16.01
C PRO A 222 13.35 -25.97 15.76
N VAL A 223 13.44 -24.79 16.36
CA VAL A 223 14.57 -23.88 16.26
C VAL A 223 15.00 -23.45 17.67
N PRO A 224 16.28 -23.51 18.02
CA PRO A 224 16.74 -23.00 19.31
C PRO A 224 16.59 -21.48 19.39
N PHE A 225 16.20 -20.99 20.57
CA PHE A 225 16.25 -19.55 20.87
C PHE A 225 17.69 -19.09 21.08
N SER A 226 17.98 -17.81 20.84
CA SER A 226 19.24 -17.16 21.19
C SER A 226 19.18 -16.60 22.61
N GLY A 227 20.36 -16.28 23.16
CA GLY A 227 20.46 -15.66 24.49
C GLY A 227 20.37 -16.66 25.64
N THR A 228 19.51 -16.39 26.62
CA THR A 228 19.33 -17.19 27.84
C THR A 228 17.88 -17.61 28.02
N ILE A 229 17.62 -18.54 28.94
CA ILE A 229 16.24 -18.99 29.25
C ILE A 229 15.32 -17.86 29.74
N LYS A 230 15.87 -16.69 30.05
CA LYS A 230 15.08 -15.51 30.44
C LYS A 230 14.58 -14.71 29.22
N ASP A 231 15.19 -14.94 28.06
CA ASP A 231 14.97 -14.11 26.86
C ASP A 231 13.85 -14.65 25.95
N TYR A 232 13.17 -15.73 26.36
CA TYR A 232 11.98 -16.22 25.68
C TYR A 232 10.85 -16.54 26.67
N VAL A 233 9.63 -16.57 26.17
CA VAL A 233 8.43 -16.96 26.93
C VAL A 233 7.99 -18.34 26.44
N LEU A 234 7.59 -19.20 27.37
CA LEU A 234 6.96 -20.49 27.09
C LEU A 234 5.64 -20.56 27.85
N ILE A 235 4.56 -20.84 27.13
CA ILE A 235 3.21 -21.01 27.64
C ILE A 235 2.73 -22.39 27.25
N THR A 236 2.00 -23.03 28.15
CA THR A 236 1.37 -24.34 27.90
C THR A 236 -0.09 -24.30 28.34
N GLN A 237 -0.93 -25.00 27.59
CA GLN A 237 -2.35 -25.16 27.89
C GLN A 237 -2.76 -26.63 27.72
N ALA A 238 -3.65 -27.10 28.55
CA ALA A 238 -4.22 -28.43 28.38
C ALA A 238 -4.97 -28.53 27.04
N SER A 239 -4.61 -29.50 26.22
CA SER A 239 -5.34 -29.84 25.01
C SER A 239 -6.26 -31.00 25.36
N TYR A 240 -7.57 -30.79 25.32
CA TYR A 240 -8.54 -31.78 25.76
C TYR A 240 -8.76 -32.89 24.73
N SER A 241 -8.50 -34.12 25.11
CA SER A 241 -8.85 -35.29 24.31
C SER A 241 -9.68 -36.33 25.10
N GLY A 242 -10.83 -35.91 25.62
CA GLY A 242 -11.90 -36.80 26.13
C GLY A 242 -11.71 -37.34 27.56
N GLY A 243 -12.75 -37.14 28.38
CA GLY A 243 -12.86 -37.72 29.74
C GLY A 243 -12.69 -36.65 30.84
N GLY A 244 -13.73 -36.19 31.42
CA GLY A 244 -14.05 -35.22 32.45
C GLY A 244 -13.08 -34.84 33.57
N VAL A 245 -11.77 -34.80 33.35
CA VAL A 245 -10.80 -34.46 34.39
C VAL A 245 -10.07 -33.18 34.03
N SER A 246 -10.22 -32.13 34.84
CA SER A 246 -9.53 -30.87 34.68
C SER A 246 -8.09 -30.97 35.17
N ALA A 247 -7.12 -30.83 34.26
CA ALA A 247 -5.71 -30.78 34.60
C ALA A 247 -5.19 -29.35 34.54
N ILE A 248 -4.32 -28.98 35.48
CA ILE A 248 -3.54 -27.75 35.41
C ILE A 248 -2.24 -28.09 34.69
N VAL A 249 -1.99 -27.41 33.57
CA VAL A 249 -0.75 -27.57 32.82
C VAL A 249 0.15 -26.36 33.06
N THR A 250 1.40 -26.63 33.43
CA THR A 250 2.40 -25.59 33.65
C THR A 250 3.64 -25.83 32.79
N ALA A 251 4.35 -24.77 32.46
CA ALA A 251 5.54 -24.81 31.63
C ALA A 251 6.81 -24.59 32.44
N GLN A 252 7.88 -25.30 32.08
CA GLN A 252 9.22 -25.03 32.58
C GLN A 252 10.20 -24.88 31.42
N LYS A 253 10.91 -23.74 31.40
CA LYS A 253 12.03 -23.51 30.49
C LYS A 253 13.28 -24.20 31.01
N ILE A 254 13.89 -25.03 30.18
CA ILE A 254 15.08 -25.83 30.56
C ILE A 254 16.33 -25.34 29.85
N ALA A 255 16.23 -25.16 28.55
CA ALA A 255 17.34 -24.73 27.68
C ALA A 255 16.79 -23.96 26.46
N MET A 256 17.68 -23.45 25.67
CA MET A 256 17.30 -22.67 24.46
C MET A 256 16.61 -23.54 23.39
N ASN A 257 16.76 -24.82 23.41
CA ASN A 257 16.20 -25.78 22.46
C ASN A 257 15.12 -26.69 23.02
N ARG A 258 14.78 -26.57 24.32
CA ARG A 258 13.79 -27.42 24.96
C ARG A 258 13.16 -26.83 26.21
N GLY A 259 11.93 -27.26 26.50
CA GLY A 259 11.20 -27.03 27.72
C GLY A 259 10.48 -28.31 28.20
N TYR A 260 9.70 -28.21 29.24
CA TYR A 260 8.78 -29.21 29.68
C TYR A 260 7.38 -28.65 29.92
N ALA A 261 6.37 -29.45 29.63
CA ALA A 261 5.01 -29.27 30.10
C ALA A 261 4.73 -30.26 31.24
N TYR A 262 4.16 -29.79 32.33
CA TYR A 262 3.77 -30.57 33.49
C TYR A 262 2.26 -30.53 33.63
N ALA A 263 1.62 -31.67 33.83
CA ALA A 263 0.19 -31.75 34.14
C ALA A 263 -0.03 -32.29 35.53
N ARG A 264 -0.95 -31.70 36.28
CA ARG A 264 -1.41 -32.11 37.59
C ARG A 264 -2.93 -31.95 37.71
N LEU A 265 -3.57 -32.83 38.46
CA LEU A 265 -4.95 -32.60 38.89
C LEU A 265 -5.00 -31.52 39.96
N VAL A 266 -6.20 -31.02 40.23
CA VAL A 266 -6.43 -29.96 41.25
C VAL A 266 -5.98 -30.46 42.65
N ASP A 267 -6.04 -31.76 42.94
CA ASP A 267 -5.57 -32.36 44.17
C ASP A 267 -4.04 -32.61 44.23
N GLY A 268 -3.31 -32.22 43.15
CA GLY A 268 -1.86 -32.40 43.04
C GLY A 268 -1.42 -33.77 42.53
N SER A 269 -2.34 -34.71 42.31
CA SER A 269 -2.01 -36.02 41.76
C SER A 269 -1.60 -35.95 40.29
N LYS A 270 -0.89 -36.99 39.83
CA LYS A 270 -0.49 -37.08 38.41
C LYS A 270 -1.69 -37.42 37.54
N VAL A 271 -1.68 -36.89 36.34
CA VAL A 271 -2.70 -37.16 35.32
C VAL A 271 -2.23 -38.32 34.45
N ASP A 272 -3.17 -39.16 34.02
CA ASP A 272 -2.95 -40.12 32.93
C ASP A 272 -2.58 -39.36 31.65
N THR A 273 -2.06 -40.08 30.65
CA THR A 273 -1.59 -39.49 29.40
C THR A 273 -2.45 -38.34 28.92
N HIS A 274 -1.87 -37.17 28.80
CA HIS A 274 -2.57 -35.93 28.43
C HIS A 274 -1.77 -35.18 27.39
N ASP A 275 -2.46 -34.62 26.40
CA ASP A 275 -1.80 -33.75 25.45
C ASP A 275 -1.90 -32.29 25.92
N ALA A 276 -0.90 -31.53 25.61
CA ALA A 276 -0.88 -30.08 25.87
C ALA A 276 -0.38 -29.30 24.64
N ASP A 277 -1.06 -28.26 24.38
CA ASP A 277 -0.57 -27.25 23.42
C ASP A 277 0.51 -26.40 24.09
N TRP A 278 1.52 -26.08 23.34
CA TRP A 278 2.56 -25.16 23.78
C TRP A 278 2.79 -24.03 22.78
N PHE A 279 3.19 -22.87 23.28
CA PHE A 279 3.56 -21.70 22.51
C PHE A 279 4.81 -21.09 23.12
N ALA A 280 5.78 -20.73 22.27
CA ALA A 280 7.00 -20.07 22.71
C ALA A 280 7.36 -18.91 21.76
N ILE A 281 7.84 -17.81 22.36
CA ILE A 281 8.23 -16.61 21.65
C ILE A 281 9.51 -16.02 22.23
N GLY A 282 10.45 -15.63 21.38
CA GLY A 282 11.75 -15.09 21.77
C GLY A 282 12.55 -14.65 20.56
N GLN A 283 13.87 -14.63 20.69
CA GLN A 283 14.80 -14.27 19.62
C GLN A 283 15.50 -15.51 19.07
N TRP A 284 15.84 -15.50 17.77
CA TRP A 284 16.64 -16.57 17.13
C TRP A 284 18.04 -16.08 16.73
N LYS A 285 18.32 -14.76 16.81
CA LYS A 285 19.62 -14.11 16.57
C LYS A 285 19.84 -12.94 17.54
#